data_6a1c30f0e3892482008bc0a68046d134
#
_entry.id   6a1c30f0e3892482008bc0a68046d134
#
_cell.length_a   1.000
_cell.length_b   1.000
_cell.length_c   1.000
_cell.angle_alpha   90.00
_cell.angle_beta   90.00
_cell.angle_gamma   90.00
#
_symmetry.space_group_name_H-M   'P 1'
#
loop_
_entity.id
_entity.type
_entity.pdbx_description
1 polymer ?
#
loop_
_entity_poly.entity_id
_entity_poly.type
_entity_poly.pdbx_seq_one_letter_code
_entity_poly.pdbx_strand_id
1 'polypeptide(L)'
;MNFLKFILIFIFILSSQNSYSKECNPQPKSTFKYFKGKYFLTSKPADFDPCHSSVRFKIPKSKKLPPLVIGIGGGGGRKDAERLMNFLYKNGFATIEFDTYQMNGISNYFEKGNSIKYGNDTRQEMIFPISKQVVEWSFKQKKIDQSRIYVYGISNGATVAANIAAVFDSGKIKAVISDAPTHSGMGMPDDINVPMVLTFGKLDNYGATKENGWRWLWHGRCVMSVKIKDAPLGNTKNCNRDISRFGDTNNENHLIWFEKQINKGKKINMWFYEDSAHGIYVTDLKFKKQKHKVLDLTFYQNVGGKQSAQKKFANDILNYLNTN
;
A
#
# COMPACT_ATOMS: atom_id res chain seq x y z
N MET A 1 -19.15 25.69 -49.50
CA MET A 1 -18.43 26.22 -48.29
C MET A 1 -18.51 25.32 -47.05
N ASN A 2 -19.17 24.18 -47.09
CA ASN A 2 -19.37 23.33 -45.90
C ASN A 2 -18.47 22.09 -45.83
N PHE A 3 -17.80 21.72 -46.90
CA PHE A 3 -16.95 20.51 -46.92
C PHE A 3 -15.57 20.73 -46.28
N LEU A 4 -15.02 21.91 -46.41
CA LEU A 4 -13.70 22.25 -45.78
C LEU A 4 -13.76 22.35 -44.24
N LYS A 5 -14.93 22.74 -43.69
CA LYS A 5 -15.10 22.80 -42.21
C LYS A 5 -15.20 21.42 -41.57
N PHE A 6 -15.74 20.44 -42.29
CA PHE A 6 -15.79 19.05 -41.79
C PHE A 6 -14.43 18.38 -41.78
N ILE A 7 -13.57 18.64 -42.73
CA ILE A 7 -12.20 18.09 -42.82
C ILE A 7 -11.31 18.66 -41.69
N LEU A 8 -11.46 19.97 -41.39
CA LEU A 8 -10.70 20.59 -40.30
C LEU A 8 -11.10 20.07 -38.91
N ILE A 9 -12.39 19.76 -38.67
CA ILE A 9 -12.87 19.20 -37.44
C ILE A 9 -12.37 17.75 -37.27
N PHE A 10 -12.33 16.97 -38.36
CA PHE A 10 -11.84 15.59 -38.31
C PHE A 10 -10.32 15.51 -38.09
N ILE A 11 -9.55 16.44 -38.63
CA ILE A 11 -8.08 16.54 -38.40
C ILE A 11 -7.79 16.97 -36.96
N PHE A 12 -8.63 17.82 -36.35
CA PHE A 12 -8.45 18.24 -34.94
C PHE A 12 -8.84 17.10 -33.96
N ILE A 13 -9.78 16.23 -34.29
CA ILE A 13 -10.16 15.08 -33.46
C ILE A 13 -9.08 13.99 -33.54
N LEU A 14 -8.46 13.79 -34.71
CA LEU A 14 -7.36 12.83 -34.86
C LEU A 14 -6.03 13.29 -34.26
N SER A 15 -5.79 14.62 -34.20
CA SER A 15 -4.56 15.15 -33.55
C SER A 15 -4.61 15.14 -32.02
N SER A 16 -5.81 15.09 -31.43
CA SER A 16 -5.94 15.03 -29.96
C SER A 16 -5.77 13.62 -29.38
N GLN A 17 -5.81 12.56 -30.20
CA GLN A 17 -5.58 11.19 -29.74
C GLN A 17 -4.11 10.78 -29.77
N ASN A 18 -3.23 11.50 -30.46
CA ASN A 18 -1.82 11.10 -30.63
C ASN A 18 -0.86 11.59 -29.54
N SER A 19 -1.31 12.37 -28.55
CA SER A 19 -0.44 12.81 -27.47
C SER A 19 -0.26 11.80 -26.33
N TYR A 20 -1.11 10.78 -26.28
CA TYR A 20 -1.02 9.70 -25.25
C TYR A 20 -0.11 8.54 -25.63
N SER A 21 0.21 8.35 -26.91
CA SER A 21 0.94 7.16 -27.39
C SER A 21 2.45 7.17 -27.10
N LYS A 22 3.02 8.31 -26.67
CA LYS A 22 4.46 8.44 -26.44
C LYS A 22 4.91 8.01 -25.03
N GLU A 23 3.98 7.83 -24.07
CA GLU A 23 4.29 7.44 -22.69
C GLU A 23 4.13 5.93 -22.45
N CYS A 24 3.54 5.19 -23.40
CA CYS A 24 3.23 3.77 -23.23
C CYS A 24 4.36 2.91 -23.81
N ASN A 25 5.12 2.31 -22.95
CA ASN A 25 6.19 1.39 -23.35
C ASN A 25 5.95 0.04 -22.67
N PRO A 26 5.38 -0.97 -23.38
CA PRO A 26 5.15 -2.28 -22.81
C PRO A 26 6.45 -2.87 -22.28
N GLN A 27 6.46 -3.19 -20.99
CA GLN A 27 7.64 -3.72 -20.33
C GLN A 27 7.72 -5.26 -20.45
N PRO A 28 8.91 -5.84 -20.49
CA PRO A 28 9.06 -7.28 -20.43
C PRO A 28 8.56 -7.80 -19.08
N LYS A 29 7.93 -8.97 -19.11
CA LYS A 29 7.46 -9.64 -17.90
C LYS A 29 8.65 -10.07 -17.05
N SER A 30 8.53 -9.92 -15.73
CA SER A 30 9.52 -10.42 -14.79
C SER A 30 9.59 -11.94 -14.77
N THR A 31 10.74 -12.47 -14.48
CA THR A 31 10.98 -13.92 -14.34
C THR A 31 11.14 -14.31 -12.89
N PHE A 32 10.67 -15.52 -12.55
CA PHE A 32 10.65 -16.03 -11.19
C PHE A 32 11.19 -17.46 -11.16
N LYS A 33 11.96 -17.77 -10.12
CA LYS A 33 12.39 -19.14 -9.80
C LYS A 33 11.56 -19.66 -8.61
N TYR A 34 10.96 -20.83 -8.78
CA TYR A 34 10.29 -21.53 -7.69
C TYR A 34 11.27 -22.41 -6.93
N PHE A 35 11.40 -22.19 -5.63
CA PHE A 35 12.31 -22.97 -4.80
C PHE A 35 11.72 -23.10 -3.38
N LYS A 36 11.76 -24.31 -2.81
CA LYS A 36 11.27 -24.61 -1.45
C LYS A 36 9.90 -24.03 -1.13
N GLY A 37 8.95 -24.11 -2.07
CA GLY A 37 7.57 -23.63 -1.87
C GLY A 37 7.35 -22.15 -2.11
N LYS A 38 8.38 -21.37 -2.51
CA LYS A 38 8.30 -19.92 -2.74
C LYS A 38 8.80 -19.53 -4.11
N TYR A 39 8.25 -18.44 -4.66
CA TYR A 39 8.77 -17.75 -5.83
C TYR A 39 9.74 -16.66 -5.40
N PHE A 40 10.88 -16.60 -6.08
CA PHE A 40 11.89 -15.56 -5.97
C PHE A 40 12.02 -14.85 -7.30
N LEU A 41 12.12 -13.53 -7.27
CA LEU A 41 12.38 -12.73 -8.45
C LEU A 41 13.78 -13.01 -8.97
N THR A 42 13.93 -13.25 -10.28
CA THR A 42 15.22 -13.57 -10.90
C THR A 42 15.62 -12.59 -12.00
N SER A 43 14.73 -11.68 -12.36
CA SER A 43 15.00 -10.55 -13.25
C SER A 43 14.81 -9.23 -12.52
N LYS A 44 15.17 -8.13 -13.18
CA LYS A 44 14.72 -6.81 -12.74
C LYS A 44 13.19 -6.79 -12.68
N PRO A 45 12.56 -6.17 -11.67
CA PRO A 45 11.12 -5.89 -11.66
C PRO A 45 10.70 -5.10 -12.90
N ALA A 46 9.44 -5.24 -13.30
CA ALA A 46 8.88 -4.41 -14.36
C ALA A 46 8.95 -2.92 -14.01
N ASP A 47 9.10 -2.09 -15.02
CA ASP A 47 8.97 -0.65 -14.86
C ASP A 47 7.48 -0.25 -14.88
N PHE A 48 7.17 0.94 -14.36
CA PHE A 48 5.82 1.48 -14.41
C PHE A 48 5.40 1.81 -15.84
N ASP A 49 4.28 1.25 -16.26
CA ASP A 49 3.62 1.58 -17.53
C ASP A 49 2.29 2.28 -17.23
N PRO A 50 2.15 3.59 -17.46
CA PRO A 50 0.91 4.33 -17.19
C PRO A 50 -0.28 3.87 -18.06
N CYS A 51 -0.02 3.15 -19.14
CA CYS A 51 -1.05 2.62 -20.04
C CYS A 51 -1.42 1.17 -19.75
N HIS A 52 -0.78 0.54 -18.78
CA HIS A 52 -1.13 -0.82 -18.38
C HIS A 52 -2.58 -0.91 -17.91
N SER A 53 -3.30 -1.93 -18.35
CA SER A 53 -4.74 -2.11 -18.06
C SER A 53 -5.09 -2.15 -16.57
N SER A 54 -4.11 -2.42 -15.71
CA SER A 54 -4.28 -2.42 -14.27
C SER A 54 -4.14 -1.04 -13.61
N VAL A 55 -3.70 -0.02 -14.35
CA VAL A 55 -3.61 1.37 -13.85
C VAL A 55 -4.97 2.04 -13.92
N ARG A 56 -5.34 2.70 -12.86
CA ARG A 56 -6.54 3.56 -12.79
C ARG A 56 -6.15 4.93 -12.29
N PHE A 57 -5.99 5.85 -13.21
CA PHE A 57 -5.79 7.26 -12.91
C PHE A 57 -7.09 8.02 -13.09
N LYS A 58 -7.62 8.61 -12.01
CA LYS A 58 -8.88 9.34 -11.99
C LYS A 58 -8.64 10.78 -11.57
N ILE A 59 -9.20 11.71 -12.32
CA ILE A 59 -9.13 13.14 -12.06
C ILE A 59 -10.55 13.66 -11.90
N PRO A 60 -10.94 14.25 -10.75
CA PRO A 60 -12.26 14.81 -10.56
C PRO A 60 -12.46 16.06 -11.45
N LYS A 61 -13.70 16.29 -11.87
CA LYS A 61 -14.06 17.54 -12.52
C LYS A 61 -13.96 18.69 -11.52
N SER A 62 -13.01 19.57 -11.70
CA SER A 62 -12.76 20.71 -10.81
C SER A 62 -12.24 21.90 -11.61
N LYS A 63 -12.54 23.14 -11.13
CA LYS A 63 -11.96 24.38 -11.66
C LYS A 63 -10.50 24.56 -11.25
N LYS A 64 -10.09 23.99 -10.13
CA LYS A 64 -8.72 24.01 -9.61
C LYS A 64 -8.05 22.66 -9.86
N LEU A 65 -6.74 22.64 -10.01
CA LEU A 65 -5.97 21.40 -10.10
C LEU A 65 -6.15 20.62 -8.78
N PRO A 66 -6.64 19.38 -8.84
CA PRO A 66 -6.83 18.56 -7.64
C PRO A 66 -5.50 18.05 -7.09
N PRO A 67 -5.37 17.91 -5.76
CA PRO A 67 -4.25 17.17 -5.17
C PRO A 67 -4.31 15.70 -5.57
N LEU A 68 -3.17 15.01 -5.60
CA LEU A 68 -3.08 13.60 -5.97
C LEU A 68 -2.85 12.71 -4.75
N VAL A 69 -3.57 11.60 -4.67
CA VAL A 69 -3.22 10.48 -3.79
C VAL A 69 -2.84 9.25 -4.60
N ILE A 70 -1.66 8.72 -4.32
CA ILE A 70 -1.12 7.50 -4.92
C ILE A 70 -1.47 6.33 -3.99
N GLY A 71 -2.27 5.37 -4.46
CA GLY A 71 -2.69 4.19 -3.70
C GLY A 71 -1.85 2.97 -4.02
N ILE A 72 -1.10 2.47 -3.03
CA ILE A 72 -0.22 1.30 -3.13
C ILE A 72 -0.91 0.12 -2.43
N GLY A 73 -1.33 -0.86 -3.20
CA GLY A 73 -1.94 -2.07 -2.66
C GLY A 73 -0.95 -3.00 -1.99
N GLY A 74 -1.45 -3.84 -1.10
CA GLY A 74 -0.69 -4.88 -0.41
C GLY A 74 -0.73 -6.23 -1.10
N GLY A 75 -0.93 -7.30 -0.32
CA GLY A 75 -1.06 -8.66 -0.82
C GLY A 75 -2.28 -8.89 -1.72
N GLY A 76 -3.29 -8.04 -1.67
CA GLY A 76 -4.45 -8.04 -2.55
C GLY A 76 -4.28 -7.23 -3.83
N GLY A 77 -3.08 -6.70 -4.09
CA GLY A 77 -2.81 -5.83 -5.24
C GLY A 77 -3.61 -4.53 -5.19
N ARG A 78 -3.92 -3.95 -6.35
CA ARG A 78 -4.66 -2.70 -6.48
C ARG A 78 -5.98 -2.66 -5.67
N LYS A 79 -6.67 -3.77 -5.58
CA LYS A 79 -7.98 -3.87 -4.90
C LYS A 79 -7.93 -3.47 -3.42
N ASP A 80 -6.80 -3.64 -2.76
CA ASP A 80 -6.66 -3.27 -1.35
C ASP A 80 -6.76 -1.76 -1.13
N ALA A 81 -6.34 -0.93 -2.08
CA ALA A 81 -6.43 0.52 -2.00
C ALA A 81 -7.73 1.09 -2.61
N GLU A 82 -8.40 0.35 -3.49
CA GLU A 82 -9.49 0.83 -4.37
C GLU A 82 -10.62 1.54 -3.61
N ARG A 83 -11.05 1.00 -2.47
CA ARG A 83 -12.18 1.54 -1.71
C ARG A 83 -11.87 2.92 -1.13
N LEU A 84 -10.68 3.10 -0.56
CA LEU A 84 -10.24 4.41 -0.05
C LEU A 84 -9.98 5.40 -1.18
N MET A 85 -9.35 4.96 -2.26
CA MET A 85 -9.11 5.81 -3.43
C MET A 85 -10.43 6.32 -4.03
N ASN A 86 -11.47 5.48 -4.11
CA ASN A 86 -12.80 5.91 -4.55
C ASN A 86 -13.44 6.93 -3.60
N PHE A 87 -13.26 6.79 -2.29
CA PHE A 87 -13.72 7.77 -1.31
C PHE A 87 -13.00 9.12 -1.50
N LEU A 88 -11.68 9.11 -1.62
CA LEU A 88 -10.89 10.33 -1.81
C LEU A 88 -11.19 11.01 -3.15
N TYR A 89 -11.40 10.24 -4.21
CA TYR A 89 -11.83 10.78 -5.51
C TYR A 89 -13.17 11.54 -5.39
N LYS A 90 -14.14 10.99 -4.68
CA LYS A 90 -15.44 11.65 -4.42
C LYS A 90 -15.30 12.92 -3.57
N ASN A 91 -14.20 13.04 -2.82
CA ASN A 91 -13.87 14.21 -1.99
C ASN A 91 -12.87 15.17 -2.68
N GLY A 92 -12.75 15.11 -4.00
CA GLY A 92 -12.02 16.11 -4.79
C GLY A 92 -10.55 15.83 -5.02
N PHE A 93 -10.02 14.69 -4.63
CA PHE A 93 -8.65 14.28 -4.92
C PHE A 93 -8.55 13.56 -6.28
N ALA A 94 -7.53 13.84 -7.05
CA ALA A 94 -7.09 12.91 -8.07
C ALA A 94 -6.54 11.65 -7.40
N THR A 95 -6.75 10.49 -8.00
CA THR A 95 -6.25 9.23 -7.44
C THR A 95 -5.61 8.38 -8.51
N ILE A 96 -4.50 7.71 -8.17
CA ILE A 96 -3.90 6.68 -9.00
C ILE A 96 -3.73 5.39 -8.19
N GLU A 97 -4.17 4.29 -8.75
CA GLU A 97 -4.01 2.95 -8.23
C GLU A 97 -3.55 2.01 -9.33
N PHE A 98 -2.73 1.02 -9.01
CA PHE A 98 -2.10 0.13 -9.98
C PHE A 98 -1.84 -1.25 -9.38
N ASP A 99 -1.77 -2.26 -10.24
CA ASP A 99 -1.48 -3.65 -9.83
C ASP A 99 -0.07 -4.06 -10.25
N THR A 100 0.82 -4.06 -9.27
CA THR A 100 2.22 -4.39 -9.49
C THR A 100 2.45 -5.85 -9.87
N TYR A 101 1.57 -6.76 -9.44
CA TYR A 101 1.66 -8.17 -9.81
C TYR A 101 1.36 -8.38 -11.29
N GLN A 102 0.30 -7.75 -11.79
CA GLN A 102 -0.04 -7.81 -13.21
C GLN A 102 1.03 -7.16 -14.08
N MET A 103 1.61 -6.03 -13.64
CA MET A 103 2.72 -5.39 -14.37
C MET A 103 3.94 -6.31 -14.47
N ASN A 104 4.24 -7.08 -13.42
CA ASN A 104 5.30 -8.08 -13.42
C ASN A 104 4.92 -9.39 -14.18
N GLY A 105 3.76 -9.42 -14.84
CA GLY A 105 3.30 -10.56 -15.63
C GLY A 105 2.69 -11.70 -14.82
N ILE A 106 2.33 -11.46 -13.56
CA ILE A 106 1.68 -12.45 -12.70
C ILE A 106 0.17 -12.31 -12.85
N SER A 107 -0.41 -12.95 -13.86
CA SER A 107 -1.85 -12.92 -14.12
C SER A 107 -2.64 -13.77 -13.14
N ASN A 108 -2.05 -14.82 -12.61
CA ASN A 108 -2.69 -15.80 -11.74
C ASN A 108 -2.34 -15.62 -10.24
N TYR A 109 -1.88 -14.43 -9.85
CA TYR A 109 -1.49 -14.15 -8.46
C TYR A 109 -2.60 -14.49 -7.46
N PHE A 110 -3.84 -14.16 -7.79
CA PHE A 110 -5.02 -14.38 -6.92
C PHE A 110 -5.66 -15.76 -7.08
N GLU A 111 -5.14 -16.61 -7.95
CA GLU A 111 -5.60 -17.99 -8.03
C GLU A 111 -5.30 -18.75 -6.74
N LYS A 112 -6.11 -19.78 -6.47
CA LYS A 112 -6.07 -20.55 -5.22
C LYS A 112 -4.65 -20.94 -4.82
N GLY A 113 -4.18 -20.37 -3.73
CA GLY A 113 -2.88 -20.70 -3.11
C GLY A 113 -1.66 -20.06 -3.79
N ASN A 114 -1.78 -19.32 -4.88
CA ASN A 114 -0.62 -18.72 -5.52
C ASN A 114 -0.05 -17.54 -4.72
N SER A 115 -0.89 -16.66 -4.18
CA SER A 115 -0.43 -15.48 -3.45
C SER A 115 0.48 -15.82 -2.26
N ILE A 116 0.26 -16.93 -1.57
CA ILE A 116 1.08 -17.35 -0.43
C ILE A 116 2.48 -17.85 -0.83
N LYS A 117 2.68 -18.19 -2.12
CA LYS A 117 3.98 -18.61 -2.65
C LYS A 117 4.95 -17.44 -2.85
N TYR A 118 4.45 -16.20 -2.87
CA TYR A 118 5.29 -15.00 -2.92
C TYR A 118 5.50 -14.48 -1.50
N GLY A 119 6.74 -14.53 -1.01
CA GLY A 119 7.13 -13.95 0.28
C GLY A 119 6.96 -12.44 0.29
N ASN A 120 6.99 -11.83 1.48
CA ASN A 120 6.92 -10.36 1.59
C ASN A 120 8.09 -9.68 0.88
N ASP A 121 9.30 -10.28 0.94
CA ASP A 121 10.48 -9.81 0.22
C ASP A 121 10.18 -9.67 -1.28
N THR A 122 9.80 -10.77 -1.92
CA THR A 122 9.49 -10.81 -3.36
C THR A 122 8.35 -9.85 -3.73
N ARG A 123 7.33 -9.72 -2.86
CA ARG A 123 6.23 -8.76 -3.08
C ARG A 123 6.74 -7.34 -3.07
N GLN A 124 7.52 -6.97 -2.06
CA GLN A 124 8.01 -5.61 -1.88
C GLN A 124 9.06 -5.25 -2.92
N GLU A 125 9.89 -6.21 -3.36
CA GLU A 125 10.80 -6.06 -4.50
C GLU A 125 10.08 -5.69 -5.80
N MET A 126 8.84 -6.18 -6.01
CA MET A 126 8.01 -5.79 -7.15
C MET A 126 7.28 -4.46 -6.93
N ILE A 127 6.79 -4.21 -5.71
CA ILE A 127 5.93 -3.05 -5.41
C ILE A 127 6.75 -1.76 -5.35
N PHE A 128 7.91 -1.78 -4.69
CA PHE A 128 8.69 -0.57 -4.40
C PHE A 128 9.16 0.18 -5.66
N PRO A 129 9.85 -0.45 -6.64
CA PRO A 129 10.36 0.26 -7.80
C PRO A 129 9.25 0.85 -8.68
N ILE A 130 8.16 0.11 -8.87
CA ILE A 130 6.99 0.60 -9.61
C ILE A 130 6.37 1.80 -8.86
N SER A 131 6.19 1.70 -7.54
CA SER A 131 5.62 2.78 -6.73
C SER A 131 6.48 4.04 -6.77
N LYS A 132 7.80 3.90 -6.70
CA LYS A 132 8.75 5.01 -6.86
C LYS A 132 8.58 5.69 -8.21
N GLN A 133 8.50 4.92 -9.28
CA GLN A 133 8.30 5.44 -10.64
C GLN A 133 6.93 6.12 -10.81
N VAL A 134 5.86 5.64 -10.15
CA VAL A 134 4.55 6.31 -10.13
C VAL A 134 4.66 7.69 -9.47
N VAL A 135 5.39 7.82 -8.37
CA VAL A 135 5.66 9.11 -7.73
C VAL A 135 6.41 10.02 -8.70
N GLU A 136 7.50 9.56 -9.32
CA GLU A 136 8.29 10.32 -10.29
C GLU A 136 7.47 10.74 -11.52
N TRP A 137 6.62 9.86 -12.02
CA TRP A 137 5.68 10.13 -13.10
C TRP A 137 4.66 11.20 -12.72
N SER A 138 4.18 11.20 -11.47
CA SER A 138 3.17 12.15 -11.00
C SER A 138 3.67 13.60 -11.04
N PHE A 139 4.96 13.84 -10.85
CA PHE A 139 5.57 15.19 -10.96
C PHE A 139 5.52 15.80 -12.38
N LYS A 140 5.18 14.99 -13.37
CA LYS A 140 5.06 15.43 -14.77
C LYS A 140 3.60 15.65 -15.19
N GLN A 141 2.62 15.37 -14.32
CA GLN A 141 1.20 15.42 -14.66
C GLN A 141 0.63 16.83 -14.52
N LYS A 142 0.34 17.49 -15.65
CA LYS A 142 -0.17 18.88 -15.69
C LYS A 142 -1.62 19.04 -15.22
N LYS A 143 -2.36 17.93 -15.06
CA LYS A 143 -3.78 17.93 -14.67
C LYS A 143 -4.02 17.81 -13.18
N ILE A 144 -2.97 17.78 -12.38
CA ILE A 144 -3.01 17.73 -10.91
C ILE A 144 -2.19 18.87 -10.31
N ASP A 145 -2.43 19.14 -9.05
CA ASP A 145 -1.57 20.02 -8.26
C ASP A 145 -0.32 19.25 -7.81
N GLN A 146 0.77 19.45 -8.55
CA GLN A 146 2.05 18.77 -8.31
C GLN A 146 2.70 19.16 -6.97
N SER A 147 2.25 20.25 -6.33
CA SER A 147 2.70 20.64 -5.00
C SER A 147 1.99 19.89 -3.88
N ARG A 148 0.91 19.15 -4.18
CA ARG A 148 0.11 18.39 -3.22
C ARG A 148 -0.05 16.93 -3.65
N ILE A 149 1.04 16.17 -3.52
CA ILE A 149 1.09 14.74 -3.79
C ILE A 149 1.21 13.99 -2.48
N TYR A 150 0.38 12.97 -2.29
CA TYR A 150 0.29 12.14 -1.12
C TYR A 150 0.42 10.67 -1.50
N VAL A 151 0.89 9.84 -0.57
CA VAL A 151 1.00 8.40 -0.77
C VAL A 151 0.23 7.67 0.32
N TYR A 152 -0.63 6.75 -0.07
CA TYR A 152 -1.29 5.78 0.80
C TYR A 152 -0.82 4.38 0.44
N GLY A 153 -0.42 3.61 1.42
CA GLY A 153 -0.09 2.20 1.25
C GLY A 153 -0.75 1.33 2.30
N ILE A 154 -1.05 0.10 1.94
CA ILE A 154 -1.65 -0.88 2.85
C ILE A 154 -0.85 -2.18 2.88
N SER A 155 -0.65 -2.77 4.08
CA SER A 155 0.05 -4.05 4.27
C SER A 155 1.48 -4.01 3.69
N ASN A 156 1.84 -4.88 2.76
CA ASN A 156 3.11 -4.77 2.03
C ASN A 156 3.27 -3.41 1.32
N GLY A 157 2.18 -2.86 0.79
CA GLY A 157 2.17 -1.51 0.22
C GLY A 157 2.39 -0.41 1.25
N ALA A 158 2.00 -0.64 2.52
CA ALA A 158 2.25 0.30 3.61
C ALA A 158 3.74 0.37 3.98
N THR A 159 4.41 -0.78 4.01
CA THR A 159 5.87 -0.85 4.18
C THR A 159 6.58 -0.13 3.03
N VAL A 160 6.12 -0.34 1.80
CA VAL A 160 6.63 0.38 0.62
C VAL A 160 6.37 1.89 0.74
N ALA A 161 5.16 2.31 1.16
CA ALA A 161 4.86 3.73 1.36
C ALA A 161 5.78 4.39 2.41
N ALA A 162 6.09 3.68 3.51
CA ALA A 162 7.07 4.15 4.49
C ALA A 162 8.47 4.32 3.87
N ASN A 163 8.89 3.39 3.01
CA ASN A 163 10.16 3.49 2.30
C ASN A 163 10.15 4.60 1.22
N ILE A 164 9.00 4.91 0.61
CA ILE A 164 8.83 6.09 -0.24
C ILE A 164 9.03 7.38 0.59
N ALA A 165 8.54 7.42 1.84
CA ALA A 165 8.78 8.56 2.75
C ALA A 165 10.27 8.76 3.11
N ALA A 166 11.09 7.72 2.96
CA ALA A 166 12.54 7.80 3.18
C ALA A 166 13.32 8.32 1.95
N VAL A 167 12.84 8.03 0.73
CA VAL A 167 13.57 8.35 -0.51
C VAL A 167 13.14 9.67 -1.16
N PHE A 168 11.99 10.23 -0.77
CA PHE A 168 11.54 11.55 -1.23
C PHE A 168 11.51 12.52 -0.05
N ASP A 169 11.56 13.81 -0.35
CA ASP A 169 11.44 14.90 0.61
C ASP A 169 10.04 15.52 0.64
N SER A 170 9.76 16.33 1.67
CA SER A 170 8.47 17.03 1.85
C SER A 170 8.20 18.12 0.80
N GLY A 171 9.18 18.49 -0.02
CA GLY A 171 9.00 19.34 -1.19
C GLY A 171 8.34 18.60 -2.34
N LYS A 172 8.49 17.26 -2.38
CA LYS A 172 7.97 16.38 -3.43
C LYS A 172 6.68 15.66 -3.01
N ILE A 173 6.64 15.13 -1.79
CA ILE A 173 5.49 14.44 -1.22
C ILE A 173 5.10 15.14 0.06
N LYS A 174 3.82 15.50 0.22
CA LYS A 174 3.35 16.24 1.40
C LYS A 174 3.16 15.37 2.62
N ALA A 175 2.60 14.19 2.43
CA ALA A 175 2.43 13.24 3.53
C ALA A 175 2.27 11.80 3.02
N VAL A 176 2.55 10.86 3.92
CA VAL A 176 2.41 9.42 3.68
C VAL A 176 1.47 8.81 4.72
N ILE A 177 0.58 7.94 4.27
CA ILE A 177 -0.27 7.10 5.12
C ILE A 177 0.18 5.65 4.94
N SER A 178 0.60 5.03 6.02
CA SER A 178 1.06 3.63 6.07
C SER A 178 0.08 2.81 6.91
N ASP A 179 -0.86 2.12 6.23
CA ASP A 179 -1.95 1.36 6.87
C ASP A 179 -1.55 -0.09 7.08
N ALA A 180 -1.39 -0.49 8.33
CA ALA A 180 -0.99 -1.83 8.76
C ALA A 180 0.31 -2.33 8.07
N PRO A 181 1.43 -1.61 8.15
CA PRO A 181 2.69 -2.05 7.56
C PRO A 181 3.19 -3.34 8.19
N THR A 182 4.06 -4.06 7.47
CA THR A 182 4.77 -5.23 7.97
C THR A 182 6.25 -4.89 8.18
N HIS A 183 6.86 -5.49 9.20
CA HIS A 183 8.31 -5.41 9.40
C HIS A 183 9.09 -6.44 8.55
N SER A 184 8.41 -7.44 7.99
CA SER A 184 9.09 -8.43 7.16
C SER A 184 9.37 -7.90 5.75
N GLY A 185 10.33 -8.50 5.09
CA GLY A 185 10.79 -8.10 3.78
C GLY A 185 11.79 -6.95 3.89
N MET A 186 11.57 -5.87 3.13
CA MET A 186 12.45 -4.69 3.18
C MET A 186 12.40 -3.95 4.53
N GLY A 187 11.39 -4.25 5.37
CA GLY A 187 11.23 -3.61 6.67
C GLY A 187 10.83 -2.13 6.62
N MET A 188 10.70 -1.56 7.81
CA MET A 188 10.51 -0.12 7.94
C MET A 188 11.86 0.61 7.73
N PRO A 189 11.88 1.79 7.09
CA PRO A 189 13.13 2.50 6.82
C PRO A 189 13.76 3.03 8.12
N ASP A 190 15.07 3.19 8.13
CA ASP A 190 15.79 3.75 9.28
C ASP A 190 15.40 5.20 9.57
N ASP A 191 14.99 5.93 8.55
CA ASP A 191 14.63 7.34 8.64
C ASP A 191 13.53 7.71 7.64
N ILE A 192 12.74 8.75 7.98
CA ILE A 192 11.73 9.33 7.08
C ILE A 192 11.99 10.82 6.86
N ASN A 193 11.71 11.29 5.64
CA ASN A 193 11.89 12.69 5.23
C ASN A 193 10.56 13.42 4.97
N VAL A 194 9.45 12.68 5.06
CA VAL A 194 8.09 13.14 4.76
C VAL A 194 7.20 12.91 6.00
N PRO A 195 6.32 13.85 6.36
CA PRO A 195 5.32 13.62 7.39
C PRO A 195 4.55 12.33 7.15
N MET A 196 4.37 11.52 8.19
CA MET A 196 3.74 10.22 8.05
C MET A 196 2.75 9.91 9.16
N VAL A 197 1.72 9.13 8.84
CA VAL A 197 0.86 8.47 9.83
C VAL A 197 0.88 6.97 9.63
N LEU A 198 1.11 6.23 10.71
CA LEU A 198 0.86 4.80 10.82
C LEU A 198 -0.57 4.58 11.28
N THR A 199 -1.28 3.64 10.67
CA THR A 199 -2.64 3.30 11.11
C THR A 199 -2.77 1.80 11.37
N PHE A 200 -3.49 1.44 12.43
CA PHE A 200 -3.70 0.06 12.83
C PHE A 200 -5.11 -0.19 13.33
N GLY A 201 -5.69 -1.31 12.93
CA GLY A 201 -6.90 -1.83 13.54
C GLY A 201 -6.58 -2.56 14.86
N LYS A 202 -7.35 -2.29 15.93
CA LYS A 202 -7.11 -2.90 17.24
C LYS A 202 -7.33 -4.42 17.26
N LEU A 203 -8.06 -4.97 16.29
CA LEU A 203 -8.31 -6.40 16.13
C LEU A 203 -7.39 -7.05 15.08
N ASP A 204 -6.38 -6.32 14.61
CA ASP A 204 -5.43 -6.85 13.63
C ASP A 204 -4.60 -7.99 14.24
N ASN A 205 -4.77 -9.17 13.69
CA ASN A 205 -4.02 -10.37 14.03
C ASN A 205 -3.56 -11.11 12.77
N TYR A 206 -3.42 -10.37 11.67
CA TYR A 206 -3.08 -10.95 10.38
C TYR A 206 -1.76 -11.73 10.45
N GLY A 207 -1.80 -13.02 10.08
CA GLY A 207 -0.65 -13.91 10.15
C GLY A 207 -0.37 -14.53 11.53
N ALA A 208 -1.11 -14.18 12.58
CA ALA A 208 -0.96 -14.83 13.89
C ALA A 208 -1.39 -16.28 13.85
N THR A 209 -0.67 -17.16 14.60
CA THR A 209 -1.04 -18.56 14.78
C THR A 209 -1.31 -18.85 16.25
N LYS A 210 -2.19 -19.85 16.52
CA LYS A 210 -2.47 -20.29 17.87
C LYS A 210 -1.26 -21.01 18.47
N GLU A 211 -0.58 -21.80 17.66
CA GLU A 211 0.48 -22.73 18.06
C GLU A 211 1.82 -22.01 18.30
N ASN A 212 2.09 -20.97 17.53
CA ASN A 212 3.36 -20.25 17.60
C ASN A 212 3.34 -19.05 18.53
N GLY A 213 2.27 -18.86 19.28
CA GLY A 213 2.18 -17.82 20.29
C GLY A 213 2.84 -16.51 19.84
N TRP A 214 2.39 -15.92 18.68
CA TRP A 214 2.80 -14.58 18.38
C TRP A 214 4.09 -14.34 17.60
N ARG A 215 4.73 -15.32 17.08
CA ARG A 215 5.95 -15.16 16.28
C ARG A 215 5.74 -14.40 14.96
N TRP A 216 4.48 -14.13 14.60
CA TRP A 216 4.08 -13.47 13.33
C TRP A 216 3.49 -12.08 13.55
N LEU A 217 4.01 -11.35 14.50
CA LEU A 217 3.45 -10.09 14.90
C LEU A 217 4.02 -8.94 14.11
N TRP A 218 3.59 -8.83 12.88
CA TRP A 218 4.03 -7.79 11.98
C TRP A 218 3.17 -6.54 12.04
N HIS A 219 2.10 -6.57 12.82
CA HIS A 219 1.08 -5.55 12.76
C HIS A 219 0.84 -4.90 14.11
N GLY A 220 -0.04 -3.93 14.10
CA GLY A 220 -0.44 -3.13 15.24
C GLY A 220 -0.76 -3.90 16.50
N ARG A 221 -0.97 -5.19 16.39
CA ARG A 221 -1.29 -6.02 17.52
C ARG A 221 -0.16 -6.19 18.53
N CYS A 222 1.08 -6.35 18.11
CA CYS A 222 2.21 -6.32 19.05
C CYS A 222 2.35 -4.95 19.68
N VAL A 223 2.15 -3.91 18.90
CA VAL A 223 2.10 -2.53 19.37
C VAL A 223 0.97 -2.35 20.38
N MET A 224 -0.19 -2.96 20.11
CA MET A 224 -1.40 -2.83 20.92
C MET A 224 -1.41 -3.70 22.17
N SER A 225 -0.83 -4.90 22.12
CA SER A 225 -0.88 -5.86 23.23
C SER A 225 -0.11 -5.38 24.46
N VAL A 226 0.73 -4.38 24.32
CA VAL A 226 1.31 -3.65 25.46
C VAL A 226 0.24 -2.88 26.25
N LYS A 227 -0.89 -2.53 25.62
CA LYS A 227 -1.94 -1.68 26.18
C LYS A 227 -3.30 -2.37 26.35
N ILE A 228 -3.55 -3.53 25.79
CA ILE A 228 -4.86 -4.21 25.79
C ILE A 228 -4.76 -5.57 26.47
N LYS A 229 -5.30 -5.62 27.69
CA LYS A 229 -5.32 -6.86 28.53
C LYS A 229 -6.05 -8.05 27.87
N ASP A 230 -6.98 -7.81 26.97
CA ASP A 230 -7.97 -8.79 26.50
C ASP A 230 -7.90 -9.08 24.99
N ALA A 231 -6.79 -8.80 24.35
CA ALA A 231 -6.63 -9.26 22.98
C ALA A 231 -6.65 -10.79 22.98
N PRO A 232 -7.65 -11.46 22.32
CA PRO A 232 -7.89 -12.90 22.46
C PRO A 232 -6.74 -13.79 22.06
N LEU A 233 -5.63 -13.23 21.73
CA LEU A 233 -4.42 -13.90 21.35
C LEU A 233 -3.20 -13.06 21.76
N GLY A 234 -2.93 -12.66 22.95
CA GLY A 234 -1.84 -11.79 23.15
C GLY A 234 -1.05 -11.95 24.43
N ASN A 235 0.08 -12.54 24.32
CA ASN A 235 1.09 -12.41 25.34
C ASN A 235 2.11 -11.37 24.86
N THR A 236 2.02 -10.16 25.42
CA THR A 236 2.94 -9.03 25.16
C THR A 236 4.41 -9.39 25.34
N LYS A 237 4.71 -10.36 26.21
CA LYS A 237 6.09 -10.80 26.50
C LYS A 237 6.84 -11.31 25.26
N ASN A 238 6.15 -11.62 24.18
CA ASN A 238 6.73 -12.17 22.96
C ASN A 238 6.84 -11.15 21.80
N CYS A 239 6.37 -9.93 21.98
CA CYS A 239 6.43 -8.90 20.91
C CYS A 239 7.87 -8.48 20.57
N ASN A 240 8.79 -8.61 21.49
CA ASN A 240 10.21 -8.31 21.28
C ASN A 240 11.05 -9.58 21.00
N ARG A 241 10.42 -10.73 20.81
CA ARG A 241 11.15 -11.97 20.58
C ARG A 241 11.40 -12.19 19.09
N ASP A 242 12.68 -12.13 18.77
CA ASP A 242 13.36 -12.86 17.70
C ASP A 242 12.59 -12.91 16.37
N ILE A 243 12.28 -11.73 15.87
CA ILE A 243 11.77 -11.53 14.52
C ILE A 243 12.81 -12.00 13.49
N SER A 244 14.09 -12.05 13.87
CA SER A 244 15.24 -12.49 13.08
C SER A 244 15.09 -13.89 12.46
N ARG A 245 14.31 -14.78 13.09
CA ARG A 245 14.02 -16.12 12.54
C ARG A 245 13.25 -16.13 11.23
N PHE A 246 12.68 -15.00 10.84
CA PHE A 246 11.83 -14.87 9.64
C PHE A 246 12.40 -13.94 8.59
N GLY A 247 13.67 -13.58 8.69
CA GLY A 247 14.33 -12.71 7.73
C GLY A 247 14.09 -11.20 7.98
N ASP A 248 13.52 -10.85 9.13
CA ASP A 248 13.40 -9.45 9.52
C ASP A 248 14.75 -8.95 10.04
N THR A 249 15.31 -7.97 9.36
CA THR A 249 16.66 -7.49 9.62
C THR A 249 16.77 -6.62 10.87
N ASN A 250 15.67 -6.14 11.43
CA ASN A 250 15.71 -5.05 12.42
C ASN A 250 15.20 -5.40 13.81
N ASN A 251 14.80 -6.59 14.18
CA ASN A 251 14.34 -6.97 15.54
C ASN A 251 13.40 -5.95 16.25
N GLU A 252 12.79 -5.04 15.50
CA GLU A 252 11.99 -3.95 16.01
C GLU A 252 10.51 -4.14 15.70
N ASN A 253 9.65 -3.91 16.68
CA ASN A 253 8.24 -3.74 16.40
C ASN A 253 7.93 -2.28 15.97
N HIS A 254 6.76 -2.06 15.44
CA HIS A 254 6.37 -0.74 14.94
C HIS A 254 6.37 0.35 16.03
N LEU A 255 6.14 0.00 17.30
CA LEU A 255 6.19 0.96 18.39
C LEU A 255 7.62 1.45 18.64
N ILE A 256 8.58 0.53 18.74
CA ILE A 256 10.00 0.87 18.91
C ILE A 256 10.48 1.72 17.73
N TRP A 257 10.14 1.33 16.51
CA TRP A 257 10.48 2.10 15.33
C TRP A 257 9.85 3.50 15.36
N PHE A 258 8.58 3.61 15.72
CA PHE A 258 7.87 4.88 15.86
C PHE A 258 8.53 5.80 16.90
N GLU A 259 8.85 5.27 18.09
CA GLU A 259 9.55 6.00 19.15
C GLU A 259 10.92 6.51 18.68
N LYS A 260 11.66 5.70 17.92
CA LYS A 260 12.92 6.15 17.29
C LYS A 260 12.71 7.32 16.34
N GLN A 261 11.66 7.30 15.50
CA GLN A 261 11.37 8.41 14.60
C GLN A 261 11.01 9.69 15.38
N ILE A 262 10.21 9.58 16.44
CA ILE A 262 9.89 10.71 17.32
C ILE A 262 11.15 11.30 17.95
N ASN A 263 12.04 10.45 18.48
CA ASN A 263 13.30 10.87 19.10
C ASN A 263 14.24 11.55 18.10
N LYS A 264 14.12 11.27 16.81
CA LYS A 264 14.80 11.97 15.72
C LYS A 264 14.13 13.27 15.29
N GLY A 265 13.03 13.68 15.95
CA GLY A 265 12.27 14.88 15.62
C GLY A 265 11.42 14.76 14.34
N LYS A 266 11.11 13.55 13.89
CA LYS A 266 10.31 13.34 12.67
C LYS A 266 8.84 13.63 12.91
N LYS A 267 8.17 14.17 11.90
CA LYS A 267 6.72 14.42 11.91
C LYS A 267 5.97 13.11 11.63
N ILE A 268 5.70 12.36 12.68
CA ILE A 268 5.01 11.07 12.56
C ILE A 268 3.92 10.94 13.62
N ASN A 269 2.80 10.31 13.23
CA ASN A 269 1.70 9.96 14.12
C ASN A 269 1.40 8.46 14.02
N MET A 270 0.77 7.91 15.07
CA MET A 270 0.29 6.53 15.09
C MET A 270 -1.15 6.51 15.57
N TRP A 271 -2.05 6.01 14.72
CA TRP A 271 -3.49 5.99 15.00
C TRP A 271 -4.01 4.56 15.10
N PHE A 272 -4.89 4.36 16.05
CA PHE A 272 -5.53 3.07 16.29
C PHE A 272 -7.04 3.18 16.18
N TYR A 273 -7.64 2.19 15.54
CA TYR A 273 -9.07 2.16 15.28
C TYR A 273 -9.71 0.98 15.99
N GLU A 274 -10.70 1.27 16.84
CA GLU A 274 -11.56 0.27 17.46
C GLU A 274 -12.36 -0.48 16.39
N ASP A 275 -12.85 -1.66 16.70
CA ASP A 275 -13.72 -2.45 15.82
C ASP A 275 -13.18 -2.62 14.39
N SER A 276 -11.88 -2.68 14.26
CA SER A 276 -11.21 -2.87 12.96
C SER A 276 -9.96 -3.74 13.10
N ALA A 277 -9.58 -4.34 12.00
CA ALA A 277 -8.49 -5.26 11.87
C ALA A 277 -7.57 -4.87 10.71
N HIS A 278 -6.85 -5.82 10.11
CA HIS A 278 -5.92 -5.58 9.01
C HIS A 278 -6.61 -4.93 7.81
N GLY A 279 -6.11 -3.77 7.38
CA GLY A 279 -6.69 -3.04 6.26
C GLY A 279 -8.10 -2.53 6.57
N ILE A 280 -8.18 -1.52 7.41
CA ILE A 280 -9.43 -1.00 8.02
C ILE A 280 -10.51 -0.72 6.98
N TYR A 281 -10.15 -0.16 5.84
CA TYR A 281 -11.09 0.29 4.82
C TYR A 281 -11.22 -0.65 3.61
N VAL A 282 -10.49 -1.78 3.60
CA VAL A 282 -10.51 -2.74 2.48
C VAL A 282 -11.84 -3.45 2.34
N THR A 283 -12.41 -3.89 3.45
CA THR A 283 -13.66 -4.66 3.49
C THR A 283 -14.36 -4.45 4.85
N ASP A 284 -15.56 -4.93 4.97
CA ASP A 284 -16.23 -5.02 6.27
C ASP A 284 -15.48 -5.99 7.18
N LEU A 285 -15.60 -5.79 8.50
CA LEU A 285 -14.87 -6.59 9.49
C LEU A 285 -15.20 -8.08 9.34
N LYS A 286 -14.17 -8.88 9.11
CA LYS A 286 -14.27 -10.34 8.95
C LYS A 286 -13.23 -11.03 9.83
N PHE A 287 -13.68 -12.01 10.58
CA PHE A 287 -12.82 -12.89 11.34
C PHE A 287 -12.58 -14.17 10.53
N LYS A 288 -11.36 -14.36 10.08
CA LYS A 288 -10.97 -15.51 9.28
C LYS A 288 -10.02 -16.42 10.05
N LYS A 289 -10.28 -17.70 9.95
CA LYS A 289 -9.41 -18.77 10.42
C LYS A 289 -9.09 -19.68 9.24
N GLN A 290 -7.82 -19.85 8.95
CA GLN A 290 -7.37 -20.65 7.81
C GLN A 290 -6.35 -21.67 8.26
N LYS A 291 -6.58 -22.95 7.95
CA LYS A 291 -5.61 -24.02 8.17
C LYS A 291 -4.62 -24.05 6.99
N HIS A 292 -3.33 -23.96 7.30
CA HIS A 292 -2.28 -24.10 6.29
C HIS A 292 -1.96 -25.60 6.14
N LYS A 293 -2.25 -26.17 4.98
CA LYS A 293 -2.16 -27.62 4.75
C LYS A 293 -0.74 -28.18 4.89
N VAL A 294 0.28 -27.42 4.50
CA VAL A 294 1.67 -27.89 4.50
C VAL A 294 2.34 -27.76 5.86
N LEU A 295 1.99 -26.71 6.61
CA LEU A 295 2.61 -26.43 7.91
C LEU A 295 1.76 -26.94 9.08
N ASP A 296 0.60 -27.51 8.79
CA ASP A 296 -0.43 -27.91 9.78
C ASP A 296 -0.76 -26.85 10.84
N LEU A 297 -0.60 -25.58 10.47
CA LEU A 297 -0.80 -24.43 11.35
C LEU A 297 -2.14 -23.76 11.06
N THR A 298 -2.75 -23.24 12.11
CA THR A 298 -3.96 -22.42 11.99
C THR A 298 -3.58 -20.95 12.04
N PHE A 299 -3.82 -20.23 10.93
CA PHE A 299 -3.63 -18.78 10.83
C PHE A 299 -4.93 -18.06 11.11
N TYR A 300 -4.83 -16.98 11.84
CA TYR A 300 -5.90 -16.03 12.02
C TYR A 300 -5.66 -14.81 11.12
N GLN A 301 -6.71 -14.35 10.46
CA GLN A 301 -6.66 -13.25 9.51
C GLN A 301 -7.89 -12.38 9.71
N ASN A 302 -7.92 -11.61 10.78
CA ASN A 302 -8.96 -10.60 10.91
C ASN A 302 -8.67 -9.48 9.92
N VAL A 303 -9.66 -9.09 9.13
CA VAL A 303 -9.51 -8.06 8.09
C VAL A 303 -10.69 -7.11 8.10
N GLY A 304 -10.44 -5.87 7.67
CA GLY A 304 -11.47 -4.85 7.52
C GLY A 304 -11.88 -4.18 8.82
N GLY A 305 -12.94 -3.40 8.77
CA GLY A 305 -13.50 -2.68 9.90
C GLY A 305 -15.01 -2.65 9.90
N LYS A 306 -15.63 -2.46 11.07
CA LYS A 306 -17.04 -2.08 11.14
C LYS A 306 -17.26 -0.74 10.43
N GLN A 307 -18.46 -0.48 9.97
CA GLN A 307 -18.79 0.73 9.21
C GLN A 307 -18.44 2.03 9.97
N SER A 308 -18.62 2.06 11.29
CA SER A 308 -18.23 3.19 12.15
C SER A 308 -16.72 3.44 12.12
N ALA A 309 -15.93 2.40 12.29
CA ALA A 309 -14.47 2.47 12.23
C ALA A 309 -13.98 2.89 10.84
N GLN A 310 -14.58 2.36 9.77
CA GLN A 310 -14.27 2.74 8.40
C GLN A 310 -14.58 4.22 8.12
N LYS A 311 -15.76 4.70 8.55
CA LYS A 311 -16.14 6.10 8.41
C LYS A 311 -15.18 7.02 9.16
N LYS A 312 -14.82 6.66 10.41
CA LYS A 312 -13.84 7.41 11.19
C LYS A 312 -12.49 7.43 10.48
N PHE A 313 -11.97 6.29 10.08
CA PHE A 313 -10.70 6.16 9.35
C PHE A 313 -10.67 7.04 8.10
N ALA A 314 -11.68 6.93 7.23
CA ALA A 314 -11.73 7.69 5.99
C ALA A 314 -11.77 9.21 6.24
N ASN A 315 -12.52 9.67 7.26
CA ASN A 315 -12.58 11.09 7.63
C ASN A 315 -11.26 11.57 8.23
N ASP A 316 -10.62 10.79 9.10
CA ASP A 316 -9.32 11.12 9.69
C ASP A 316 -8.24 11.26 8.59
N ILE A 317 -8.23 10.33 7.62
CA ILE A 317 -7.34 10.43 6.46
C ILE A 317 -7.64 11.68 5.62
N LEU A 318 -8.91 11.94 5.31
CA LEU A 318 -9.31 13.13 4.56
C LEU A 318 -8.86 14.42 5.26
N ASN A 319 -9.07 14.52 6.57
CA ASN A 319 -8.63 15.66 7.38
C ASN A 319 -7.10 15.78 7.36
N TYR A 320 -6.37 14.69 7.53
CA TYR A 320 -4.91 14.68 7.50
C TYR A 320 -4.36 15.18 6.16
N LEU A 321 -4.95 14.74 5.04
CA LEU A 321 -4.56 15.19 3.71
C LEU A 321 -4.89 16.68 3.46
N ASN A 322 -5.95 17.21 4.06
CA ASN A 322 -6.33 18.60 3.90
C ASN A 322 -5.49 19.56 4.77
N THR A 323 -4.82 19.06 5.81
CA THR A 323 -4.01 19.86 6.76
C THR A 323 -2.50 19.81 6.49
N ASN A 324 -2.05 18.91 5.61
CA ASN A 324 -0.67 18.77 5.19
C ASN A 324 -0.51 19.08 3.68
#